data_43672838f03738e51252a726c82b302b
#
_entry.id   43672838f03738e51252a726c82b302b
#
_cell.length_a   1.000
_cell.length_b   1.000
_cell.length_c   1.000
_cell.angle_alpha   90.00
_cell.angle_beta   90.00
_cell.angle_gamma   90.00
#
_symmetry.space_group_name_H-M   'P 1'
#
loop_
_entity.id
_entity.type
_entity.pdbx_description
1 polymer ?
#
loop_
_entity_poly.entity_id
_entity_poly.type
_entity_poly.pdbx_seq_one_letter_code
_entity_poly.pdbx_strand_id
1 'polypeptide(L)'
;MSASKIIKVNATRSTNDKVKMLIKSKKILSGDLIIAKYQYGGRGQRMNKWYSSYGKNLLCSLFYRPLDINADRTFLINQVVSLAVLKTIRKFNNEKCLIKWPNDILSVNK
;
A
#
# COMPACT_ATOMS: atom_id res chain seq x y z
N MET A 1 0.21 -7.48 21.36
CA MET A 1 0.56 -7.13 19.99
C MET A 1 1.99 -6.65 19.94
N SER A 2 2.84 -7.33 19.19
CA SER A 2 4.22 -6.91 19.05
C SER A 2 4.31 -5.60 18.25
N ALA A 3 5.33 -4.80 18.55
CA ALA A 3 5.56 -3.57 17.79
C ALA A 3 5.91 -3.91 16.35
N SER A 4 5.26 -3.23 15.42
CA SER A 4 5.57 -3.34 14.01
C SER A 4 6.84 -2.55 13.71
N LYS A 5 7.62 -3.01 12.77
CA LYS A 5 8.81 -2.26 12.34
C LYS A 5 8.55 -1.60 10.98
N ILE A 6 9.24 -0.51 10.77
CA ILE A 6 9.23 0.20 9.49
C ILE A 6 10.59 -0.01 8.86
N ILE A 7 10.61 -0.60 7.68
CA ILE A 7 11.82 -0.81 6.90
C ILE A 7 11.87 0.26 5.83
N LYS A 8 12.88 1.13 5.92
CA LYS A 8 13.05 2.25 4.99
C LYS A 8 14.12 1.91 3.98
N VAL A 9 13.81 2.10 2.70
CA VAL A 9 14.78 1.95 1.63
C VAL A 9 14.79 3.22 0.77
N ASN A 10 15.92 3.53 0.18
CA ASN A 10 16.04 4.69 -0.67
C ASN A 10 15.33 4.46 -2.02
N ALA A 11 15.59 3.32 -2.63
CA ALA A 11 14.96 2.95 -3.90
C ALA A 11 14.76 1.45 -3.96
N THR A 12 13.70 1.04 -4.65
CA THR A 12 13.41 -0.37 -4.87
C THR A 12 12.63 -0.49 -6.18
N ARG A 13 12.62 -1.68 -6.75
CA ARG A 13 11.82 -1.93 -7.95
C ARG A 13 10.33 -1.63 -7.67
N SER A 14 9.80 -2.24 -6.64
CA SER A 14 8.49 -1.91 -6.09
C SER A 14 8.46 -2.34 -4.62
N THR A 15 7.73 -1.60 -3.79
CA THR A 15 7.61 -1.95 -2.37
C THR A 15 6.91 -3.30 -2.21
N ASN A 16 5.97 -3.64 -3.08
CA ASN A 16 5.32 -4.96 -3.05
C ASN A 16 6.31 -6.08 -3.37
N ASP A 17 7.16 -5.89 -4.36
CA ASP A 17 8.20 -6.88 -4.70
C ASP A 17 9.19 -7.04 -3.54
N LYS A 18 9.53 -5.95 -2.87
CA LYS A 18 10.40 -6.00 -1.69
C LYS A 18 9.77 -6.83 -0.58
N VAL A 19 8.48 -6.63 -0.31
CA VAL A 19 7.76 -7.43 0.67
C VAL A 19 7.81 -8.91 0.30
N LYS A 20 7.54 -9.25 -0.96
CA LYS A 20 7.57 -10.66 -1.41
C LYS A 20 8.94 -11.29 -1.20
N MET A 21 10.00 -10.55 -1.48
CA MET A 21 11.36 -11.03 -1.27
C MET A 21 11.62 -11.27 0.22
N LEU A 22 11.19 -10.36 1.08
CA LEU A 22 11.38 -10.48 2.52
C LEU A 22 10.55 -11.61 3.13
N ILE A 23 9.38 -11.90 2.58
CA ILE A 23 8.57 -13.05 2.99
C ILE A 23 9.36 -14.34 2.69
N LYS A 24 9.91 -14.46 1.49
CA LYS A 24 10.68 -15.65 1.10
C LYS A 24 11.90 -15.86 1.99
N SER A 25 12.56 -14.80 2.39
CA SER A 25 13.74 -14.88 3.26
C SER A 25 13.39 -14.87 4.75
N LYS A 26 12.11 -14.88 5.10
CA LYS A 26 11.62 -14.90 6.47
C LYS A 26 12.14 -13.72 7.32
N LYS A 27 12.25 -12.54 6.68
CA LYS A 27 12.77 -11.32 7.33
C LYS A 27 11.69 -10.26 7.57
N ILE A 28 10.43 -10.62 7.39
CA ILE A 28 9.31 -9.70 7.62
C ILE A 28 8.20 -10.41 8.38
N LEU A 29 7.56 -9.67 9.27
CA LEU A 29 6.47 -10.18 10.09
C LEU A 29 5.19 -9.42 9.78
N SER A 30 4.05 -10.05 10.07
CA SER A 30 2.75 -9.39 9.89
C SER A 30 2.70 -8.09 10.67
N GLY A 31 2.31 -7.01 10.01
CA GLY A 31 2.28 -5.68 10.57
C GLY A 31 3.48 -4.81 10.19
N ASP A 32 4.51 -5.40 9.60
CA ASP A 32 5.67 -4.63 9.16
C ASP A 32 5.38 -3.85 7.89
N LEU A 33 6.02 -2.71 7.76
CA LEU A 33 5.79 -1.75 6.67
C LEU A 33 7.12 -1.48 5.95
N ILE A 34 7.07 -1.48 4.61
CA ILE A 34 8.17 -1.06 3.76
C ILE A 34 7.85 0.32 3.22
N ILE A 35 8.78 1.26 3.36
CA ILE A 35 8.66 2.60 2.77
C ILE A 35 9.87 2.85 1.87
N ALA A 36 9.62 3.35 0.67
CA ALA A 36 10.67 3.73 -0.27
C ALA A 36 10.52 5.19 -0.66
N LYS A 37 11.64 5.84 -0.97
CA LYS A 37 11.61 7.18 -1.55
C LYS A 37 11.36 7.15 -3.05
N TYR A 38 11.72 6.06 -3.71
CA TYR A 38 11.57 5.91 -5.14
C TYR A 38 11.29 4.46 -5.52
N GLN A 39 10.39 4.27 -6.48
CA GLN A 39 10.07 3.00 -7.11
C GLN A 39 10.33 3.10 -8.60
N TYR A 40 11.19 2.23 -9.13
CA TYR A 40 11.50 2.25 -10.56
C TYR A 40 10.77 1.17 -11.36
N GLY A 41 10.02 0.30 -10.71
CA GLY A 41 9.22 -0.73 -11.35
C GLY A 41 7.84 -0.85 -10.76
N GLY A 42 7.23 0.29 -10.39
CA GLY A 42 5.87 0.30 -9.84
C GLY A 42 4.85 -0.24 -10.83
N ARG A 43 3.86 -0.96 -10.31
CA ARG A 43 2.81 -1.56 -11.11
C ARG A 43 1.44 -1.22 -10.58
N GLY A 44 0.51 -0.98 -11.49
CA GLY A 44 -0.90 -0.89 -11.19
C GLY A 44 -1.60 -2.20 -11.49
N GLN A 45 -2.91 -2.15 -11.62
CA GLN A 45 -3.70 -3.32 -11.99
C GLN A 45 -3.42 -3.73 -13.43
N ARG A 46 -3.59 -5.01 -13.74
CA ARG A 46 -3.46 -5.58 -15.08
C ARG A 46 -2.10 -5.29 -15.71
N MET A 47 -1.05 -5.32 -14.88
CA MET A 47 0.32 -5.10 -15.31
C MET A 47 0.59 -3.69 -15.85
N ASN A 48 -0.29 -2.73 -15.59
CA ASN A 48 -0.03 -1.34 -15.91
C ASN A 48 1.14 -0.83 -15.09
N LYS A 49 1.98 -0.01 -15.72
CA LYS A 49 3.08 0.63 -15.00
C LYS A 49 2.57 1.78 -14.15
N TRP A 50 3.21 1.97 -13.02
CA TRP A 50 2.87 3.05 -12.10
C TRP A 50 4.11 3.90 -11.86
N TYR A 51 4.06 5.16 -12.21
CA TYR A 51 5.19 6.08 -12.12
C TYR A 51 5.03 7.01 -10.95
N SER A 52 6.16 7.33 -10.31
CA SER A 52 6.19 8.29 -9.21
C SER A 52 7.52 9.03 -9.21
N SER A 53 7.49 10.29 -8.76
CA SER A 53 8.70 11.10 -8.66
C SER A 53 9.45 10.77 -7.36
N TYR A 54 10.77 10.89 -7.40
CA TYR A 54 11.62 10.63 -6.23
C TYR A 54 11.25 11.56 -5.07
N GLY A 55 10.99 10.95 -3.92
CA GLY A 55 10.80 11.68 -2.67
C GLY A 55 9.50 12.50 -2.56
N LYS A 56 8.60 12.39 -3.52
CA LYS A 56 7.37 13.21 -3.54
C LYS A 56 6.10 12.44 -3.25
N ASN A 57 6.20 11.16 -2.98
CA ASN A 57 5.05 10.30 -2.75
C ASN A 57 5.29 9.38 -1.57
N LEU A 58 4.22 8.98 -0.93
CA LEU A 58 4.29 7.93 0.07
C LEU A 58 4.19 6.58 -0.66
N LEU A 59 5.35 5.97 -0.87
CA LEU A 59 5.44 4.66 -1.52
C LEU A 59 5.66 3.64 -0.42
N CYS A 60 4.65 2.85 -0.12
CA CYS A 60 4.74 1.89 0.97
C CYS A 60 3.92 0.65 0.71
N SER A 61 4.31 -0.42 1.36
CA SER A 61 3.55 -1.67 1.38
C SER A 61 3.53 -2.21 2.80
N LEU A 62 2.37 -2.59 3.24
CA LEU A 62 2.15 -3.21 4.54
C LEU A 62 1.99 -4.71 4.33
N PHE A 63 2.77 -5.49 5.08
CA PHE A 63 2.55 -6.93 5.12
C PHE A 63 1.60 -7.24 6.26
N TYR A 64 0.48 -7.86 5.93
CA TYR A 64 -0.50 -8.24 6.92
C TYR A 64 -1.04 -9.63 6.59
N ARG A 65 -1.01 -10.52 7.58
CA ARG A 65 -1.52 -11.88 7.44
C ARG A 65 -2.72 -12.03 8.36
N PRO A 66 -3.93 -11.88 7.81
CA PRO A 66 -5.14 -12.09 8.62
C PRO A 66 -5.33 -13.57 8.93
N LEU A 67 -5.87 -13.86 10.13
CA LEU A 67 -6.00 -15.25 10.59
C LEU A 67 -7.17 -16.00 9.97
N ASP A 68 -8.25 -15.30 9.65
CA ASP A 68 -9.52 -15.94 9.29
C ASP A 68 -10.10 -15.49 7.95
N ILE A 69 -9.27 -15.07 7.01
CA ILE A 69 -9.77 -14.61 5.71
C ILE A 69 -9.35 -15.58 4.61
N ASN A 70 -10.32 -16.07 3.88
CA ASN A 70 -10.13 -16.95 2.74
C ASN A 70 -9.78 -16.14 1.49
N ALA A 71 -9.16 -16.80 0.51
CA ALA A 71 -8.77 -16.16 -0.74
C ALA A 71 -9.98 -15.61 -1.52
N ASP A 72 -11.14 -16.17 -1.36
CA ASP A 72 -12.36 -15.71 -2.03
C ASP A 72 -12.90 -14.40 -1.44
N ARG A 73 -12.33 -13.91 -0.34
CA ARG A 73 -12.72 -12.63 0.26
C ARG A 73 -11.77 -11.48 -0.08
N THR A 74 -10.95 -11.65 -1.11
CA THR A 74 -10.03 -10.61 -1.56
C THR A 74 -10.75 -9.30 -1.90
N PHE A 75 -11.93 -9.38 -2.52
CA PHE A 75 -12.70 -8.20 -2.85
C PHE A 75 -13.10 -7.42 -1.59
N LEU A 76 -13.51 -8.14 -0.54
CA LEU A 76 -13.86 -7.52 0.73
C LEU A 76 -12.66 -6.82 1.37
N ILE A 77 -11.48 -7.44 1.28
CA ILE A 77 -10.24 -6.82 1.79
C ILE A 77 -9.98 -5.50 1.06
N ASN A 78 -10.12 -5.48 -0.26
CA ASN A 78 -9.95 -4.25 -1.04
C ASN A 78 -10.90 -3.16 -0.60
N GLN A 79 -12.16 -3.51 -0.34
CA GLN A 79 -13.14 -2.54 0.16
C GLN A 79 -12.74 -1.97 1.52
N VAL A 80 -12.35 -2.84 2.45
CA VAL A 80 -11.98 -2.42 3.80
C VAL A 80 -10.75 -1.51 3.74
N VAL A 81 -9.73 -1.87 2.98
CA VAL A 81 -8.50 -1.08 2.86
C VAL A 81 -8.81 0.28 2.23
N SER A 82 -9.57 0.31 1.14
CA SER A 82 -9.91 1.56 0.46
C SER A 82 -10.70 2.50 1.37
N LEU A 83 -11.65 1.96 2.12
CA LEU A 83 -12.43 2.76 3.08
C LEU A 83 -11.56 3.28 4.23
N ALA A 84 -10.65 2.46 4.73
CA ALA A 84 -9.74 2.87 5.80
C ALA A 84 -8.82 3.99 5.35
N VAL A 85 -8.27 3.89 4.14
CA VAL A 85 -7.39 4.93 3.58
C VAL A 85 -8.18 6.22 3.35
N LEU A 86 -9.37 6.13 2.75
CA LEU A 86 -10.22 7.30 2.54
C LEU A 86 -10.54 8.01 3.85
N LYS A 87 -10.92 7.24 4.86
CA LYS A 87 -11.25 7.78 6.17
C LYS A 87 -10.06 8.49 6.81
N THR A 88 -8.88 7.91 6.65
CA THR A 88 -7.65 8.50 7.16
C THR A 88 -7.31 9.80 6.44
N ILE A 89 -7.39 9.82 5.12
CA ILE A 89 -7.11 11.02 4.32
C ILE A 89 -8.04 12.16 4.73
N ARG A 90 -9.30 11.86 4.94
CA ARG A 90 -10.29 12.89 5.33
C ARG A 90 -9.99 13.54 6.68
N LYS A 91 -9.23 12.89 7.54
CA LYS A 91 -8.80 13.48 8.81
C LYS A 91 -7.72 14.54 8.64
N PHE A 92 -6.92 14.43 7.58
CA PHE A 92 -5.76 15.30 7.38
C PHE A 92 -5.93 16.29 6.24
N ASN A 93 -7.02 16.20 5.50
CA ASN A 93 -7.21 16.99 4.30
C ASN A 93 -8.66 17.44 4.19
N ASN A 94 -8.84 18.73 3.94
CA ASN A 94 -10.17 19.32 3.74
C ASN A 94 -10.69 19.11 2.31
N GLU A 95 -9.88 18.59 1.43
CA GLU A 95 -10.30 18.33 0.07
C GLU A 95 -11.28 17.16 0.02
N LYS A 96 -12.21 17.25 -0.92
CA LYS A 96 -13.16 16.18 -1.13
C LYS A 96 -12.49 15.03 -1.88
N CYS A 97 -12.59 13.84 -1.32
CA CYS A 97 -12.02 12.64 -1.92
C CYS A 97 -13.09 11.58 -2.13
N LEU A 98 -12.96 10.84 -3.21
CA LEU A 98 -13.86 9.75 -3.56
C LEU A 98 -13.04 8.51 -3.89
N ILE A 99 -13.68 7.35 -3.72
CA ILE A 99 -13.09 6.09 -4.11
C ILE A 99 -13.48 5.79 -5.56
N LYS A 100 -12.48 5.56 -6.39
CA LYS A 100 -12.66 4.93 -7.69
C LYS A 100 -12.34 3.45 -7.51
N TRP A 101 -13.37 2.65 -7.38
CA TRP A 101 -13.20 1.24 -7.07
C TRP A 101 -12.43 0.50 -8.14
N PRO A 102 -11.62 -0.49 -7.77
CA PRO A 102 -11.53 -1.03 -6.40
C PRO A 102 -10.47 -0.40 -5.51
N ASN A 103 -9.53 0.40 -6.02
CA ASN A 103 -8.33 0.74 -5.26
C ASN A 103 -7.79 2.16 -5.45
N ASP A 104 -8.51 3.02 -6.14
CA ASP A 104 -8.05 4.40 -6.35
C ASP A 104 -8.82 5.37 -5.49
N ILE A 105 -8.11 6.32 -4.90
CA ILE A 105 -8.73 7.43 -4.18
C ILE A 105 -8.37 8.71 -4.90
N LEU A 106 -9.39 9.44 -5.31
CA LEU A 106 -9.24 10.62 -6.14
C LEU A 106 -9.68 11.87 -5.38
N SER A 107 -8.92 12.93 -5.54
CA SER A 107 -9.35 14.26 -5.13
C SER A 107 -10.27 14.83 -6.21
N VAL A 108 -11.41 15.35 -5.80
CA VAL A 108 -12.39 15.93 -6.73
C VAL A 108 -12.55 17.43 -6.51
N ASN A 109 -11.53 18.04 -6.00
CA ASN A 109 -11.56 19.43 -5.59
C ASN A 109 -11.25 20.40 -6.73
N LYS A 110 -11.63 20.06 -7.90
CA LYS A 110 -11.34 20.92 -9.05
C LYS A 110 -12.57 21.12 -9.88
#